data_5317df2a41b6e9d30fd556ba504e83b0
#
_entry.id   5317df2a41b6e9d30fd556ba504e83b0
#
_cell.length_a   1.000
_cell.length_b   1.000
_cell.length_c   1.000
_cell.angle_alpha   90.00
_cell.angle_beta   90.00
_cell.angle_gamma   90.00
#
_symmetry.space_group_name_H-M   'P 1'
#
loop_
_entity.id
_entity.type
_entity.pdbx_description
1 polymer ?
#
loop_
_entity_poly.entity_id
_entity_poly.type
_entity_poly.pdbx_seq_one_letter_code
_entity_poly.pdbx_strand_id
1 'polypeptide(L)'
;MTRGFQLSFKGPKVQTFNGFSLVFFILSLELLKPLNLEQAFAQANFYQGKTITMIVGTKAGDVYDLYPRLLAEYLPKYIAGSPNIIIQNVAGAASLIAANQVYSIAKPDGLTLGAIYPALYFDQLVKRPEVKYDWNTFAWIGSPVGSNHMMYMRTDTPYKSIEDVRGAATPPKCGTSGTTSTGYYIPKLLEEAIGTKFEIVTGYQAGQDVDLAVERGEVVCRSFTITAFHAREPYFSWRKRNFVRVLYQTGNKRDARLKDVPTMFELMDRYKTSEPVRKLAKVILIASDLGRPIVAPPGVPPDRLKIIREAFNKSVNDPAFLAEAERRKLEIDPSTWDELEPLAKEAMATPPEVVERMKKVLGM
;
A
#
# COMPACT_ATOMS: atom_id res chain seq x y z
N MET A 1 51.01 -40.75 57.05
CA MET A 1 50.95 -41.62 55.88
C MET A 1 50.44 -40.78 54.70
N THR A 2 51.36 -40.23 53.96
CA THR A 2 51.12 -39.32 52.84
C THR A 2 51.48 -40.06 51.52
N ARG A 3 50.51 -40.33 50.66
CA ARG A 3 50.73 -40.86 49.30
C ARG A 3 50.76 -39.69 48.31
N GLY A 4 51.97 -39.47 47.76
CA GLY A 4 52.16 -38.55 46.66
C GLY A 4 51.62 -39.11 45.35
N PHE A 5 50.96 -38.28 44.57
CA PHE A 5 50.50 -38.56 43.21
C PHE A 5 51.43 -37.83 42.23
N GLN A 6 52.25 -38.63 41.46
CA GLN A 6 53.04 -38.08 40.37
C GLN A 6 52.22 -38.08 39.10
N LEU A 7 51.99 -36.89 38.55
CA LEU A 7 51.45 -36.70 37.20
C LEU A 7 52.60 -36.60 36.17
N SER A 8 52.65 -37.59 35.27
CA SER A 8 53.56 -37.60 34.13
C SER A 8 52.93 -36.82 32.97
N PHE A 9 53.52 -35.70 32.60
CA PHE A 9 53.17 -34.96 31.37
C PHE A 9 53.98 -35.52 30.19
N LYS A 10 53.29 -36.17 29.22
CA LYS A 10 53.84 -36.45 27.89
C LYS A 10 53.56 -35.25 27.01
N GLY A 11 54.58 -34.56 26.55
CA GLY A 11 54.52 -33.46 25.59
C GLY A 11 54.05 -33.92 24.21
N PRO A 12 53.45 -33.03 23.43
CA PRO A 12 52.99 -33.37 22.09
C PRO A 12 54.15 -33.54 21.11
N LYS A 13 54.07 -34.61 20.31
CA LYS A 13 54.98 -34.87 19.19
C LYS A 13 54.77 -33.79 18.10
N VAL A 14 55.81 -33.08 17.75
CA VAL A 14 55.88 -32.20 16.57
C VAL A 14 55.83 -33.08 15.33
N GLN A 15 54.73 -33.03 14.58
CA GLN A 15 54.64 -33.55 13.24
C GLN A 15 55.18 -32.48 12.26
N THR A 16 56.22 -32.80 11.55
CA THR A 16 56.74 -32.01 10.43
C THR A 16 55.76 -32.10 9.27
N PHE A 17 55.11 -30.98 8.98
CA PHE A 17 54.24 -30.83 7.80
C PHE A 17 55.13 -30.64 6.55
N ASN A 18 55.03 -31.58 5.61
CA ASN A 18 55.65 -31.50 4.30
C ASN A 18 55.11 -30.30 3.50
N GLY A 19 55.99 -29.59 2.78
CA GLY A 19 55.74 -28.34 2.06
C GLY A 19 54.61 -28.31 1.00
N PHE A 20 53.83 -29.38 0.86
CA PHE A 20 52.67 -29.44 -0.05
C PHE A 20 51.39 -28.76 0.53
N SER A 21 51.27 -28.59 1.85
CA SER A 21 50.11 -27.96 2.48
C SER A 21 50.11 -26.44 2.39
N LEU A 22 51.26 -25.80 2.22
CA LEU A 22 51.34 -24.33 2.15
C LEU A 22 50.91 -23.78 0.80
N VAL A 23 51.10 -24.55 -0.29
CA VAL A 23 50.67 -24.16 -1.65
C VAL A 23 49.16 -24.22 -1.82
N PHE A 24 48.48 -25.18 -1.17
CA PHE A 24 47.02 -25.27 -1.20
C PHE A 24 46.30 -24.17 -0.38
N PHE A 25 46.94 -23.66 0.68
CA PHE A 25 46.37 -22.57 1.49
C PHE A 25 46.51 -21.21 0.82
N ILE A 26 47.58 -21.02 0.00
CA ILE A 26 47.79 -19.79 -0.78
C ILE A 26 46.85 -19.77 -2.01
N LEU A 27 46.62 -20.91 -2.68
CA LEU A 27 45.67 -21.00 -3.79
C LEU A 27 44.18 -20.84 -3.36
N SER A 28 43.84 -21.20 -2.13
CA SER A 28 42.48 -20.97 -1.61
C SER A 28 42.21 -19.51 -1.19
N LEU A 29 43.26 -18.72 -0.92
CA LEU A 29 43.10 -17.29 -0.61
C LEU A 29 43.00 -16.43 -1.88
N GLU A 30 43.51 -16.90 -3.03
CA GLU A 30 43.35 -16.18 -4.31
C GLU A 30 41.96 -16.35 -4.95
N LEU A 31 41.13 -17.32 -4.48
CA LEU A 31 39.78 -17.52 -4.94
C LEU A 31 38.75 -16.67 -4.16
N LEU A 32 39.13 -15.98 -3.10
CA LEU A 32 38.38 -14.90 -2.48
C LEU A 32 38.62 -13.58 -3.25
N LYS A 33 38.16 -13.56 -4.49
CA LYS A 33 38.19 -12.33 -5.31
C LYS A 33 37.55 -11.18 -4.54
N PRO A 34 38.17 -9.98 -4.56
CA PRO A 34 37.57 -8.75 -4.05
C PRO A 34 36.47 -8.25 -5.00
N LEU A 35 35.55 -9.16 -5.37
CA LEU A 35 34.40 -8.84 -6.28
C LEU A 35 33.34 -7.97 -5.64
N ASN A 36 33.41 -7.75 -4.32
CA ASN A 36 32.35 -7.05 -3.60
C ASN A 36 32.66 -5.57 -3.26
N LEU A 37 33.91 -5.14 -3.20
CA LEU A 37 34.22 -3.75 -2.85
C LEU A 37 33.99 -2.79 -4.03
N GLU A 38 34.50 -3.10 -5.23
CA GLU A 38 34.28 -2.23 -6.38
C GLU A 38 32.82 -2.15 -6.81
N GLN A 39 32.07 -3.26 -6.74
CA GLN A 39 30.63 -3.24 -6.96
C GLN A 39 29.90 -2.46 -5.87
N ALA A 40 30.28 -2.60 -4.61
CA ALA A 40 29.71 -1.83 -3.50
C ALA A 40 30.02 -0.33 -3.65
N PHE A 41 31.22 0.05 -4.08
CA PHE A 41 31.58 1.46 -4.36
C PHE A 41 30.88 2.00 -5.61
N ALA A 42 30.72 1.22 -6.68
CA ALA A 42 29.98 1.63 -7.88
C ALA A 42 28.48 1.80 -7.59
N GLN A 43 27.89 0.95 -6.73
CA GLN A 43 26.51 1.05 -6.27
C GLN A 43 26.31 2.26 -5.34
N ALA A 44 27.24 2.51 -4.42
CA ALA A 44 27.21 3.67 -3.53
C ALA A 44 27.17 5.02 -4.30
N ASN A 45 27.73 5.04 -5.52
CA ASN A 45 27.83 6.24 -6.33
C ASN A 45 26.67 6.41 -7.34
N PHE A 46 25.83 5.39 -7.58
CA PHE A 46 24.79 5.50 -8.62
C PHE A 46 23.82 6.64 -8.37
N TYR A 47 23.37 6.82 -7.15
CA TYR A 47 22.39 7.85 -6.82
C TYR A 47 22.97 9.24 -6.56
N GLN A 48 24.29 9.37 -6.51
CA GLN A 48 24.94 10.67 -6.28
C GLN A 48 24.61 11.66 -7.40
N GLY A 49 24.08 12.83 -7.04
CA GLY A 49 23.65 13.85 -7.98
C GLY A 49 22.47 13.47 -8.86
N LYS A 50 21.78 12.35 -8.56
CA LYS A 50 20.56 11.93 -9.28
C LYS A 50 19.30 12.46 -8.62
N THR A 51 18.23 12.45 -9.40
CA THR A 51 16.88 12.74 -8.94
C THR A 51 16.01 11.51 -9.15
N ILE A 52 15.33 11.08 -8.09
CA ILE A 52 14.26 10.07 -8.15
C ILE A 52 12.93 10.81 -8.35
N THR A 53 12.17 10.44 -9.36
CA THR A 53 10.80 10.94 -9.56
C THR A 53 9.81 9.98 -8.94
N MET A 54 9.00 10.46 -7.98
CA MET A 54 7.89 9.70 -7.42
C MET A 54 6.58 10.16 -8.05
N ILE A 55 6.04 9.33 -8.96
CA ILE A 55 4.77 9.57 -9.65
C ILE A 55 3.63 9.23 -8.70
N VAL A 56 2.76 10.19 -8.42
CA VAL A 56 1.64 10.03 -7.50
C VAL A 56 0.33 10.07 -8.28
N GLY A 57 -0.47 9.01 -8.20
CA GLY A 57 -1.68 8.79 -8.99
C GLY A 57 -2.89 9.63 -8.57
N THR A 58 -2.69 10.78 -7.90
CA THR A 58 -3.75 11.69 -7.47
C THR A 58 -3.29 13.15 -7.47
N LYS A 59 -4.20 14.08 -7.19
CA LYS A 59 -3.88 15.50 -7.04
C LYS A 59 -3.06 15.78 -5.78
N ALA A 60 -2.28 16.85 -5.82
CA ALA A 60 -1.54 17.35 -4.67
C ALA A 60 -2.47 17.63 -3.47
N GLY A 61 -2.01 17.26 -2.26
CA GLY A 61 -2.75 17.44 -1.00
C GLY A 61 -3.84 16.38 -0.75
N ASP A 62 -4.07 15.44 -1.67
CA ASP A 62 -4.87 14.24 -1.36
C ASP A 62 -4.10 13.34 -0.39
N VAL A 63 -4.81 12.50 0.37
CA VAL A 63 -4.16 11.61 1.34
C VAL A 63 -3.15 10.66 0.69
N TYR A 64 -3.38 10.23 -0.55
CA TYR A 64 -2.42 9.43 -1.33
C TYR A 64 -1.19 10.24 -1.78
N ASP A 65 -1.20 11.57 -1.70
CA ASP A 65 -0.07 12.44 -1.97
C ASP A 65 0.73 12.77 -0.70
N LEU A 66 0.09 12.78 0.48
CA LEU A 66 0.76 13.16 1.73
C LEU A 66 1.85 12.17 2.15
N TYR A 67 1.61 10.86 2.02
CA TYR A 67 2.60 9.84 2.39
C TYR A 67 3.82 9.82 1.47
N PRO A 68 3.69 9.86 0.12
CA PRO A 68 4.83 10.02 -0.78
C PRO A 68 5.67 11.26 -0.49
N ARG A 69 5.05 12.39 -0.14
CA ARG A 69 5.80 13.61 0.25
C ARG A 69 6.59 13.41 1.52
N LEU A 70 6.00 12.80 2.54
CA LEU A 70 6.72 12.48 3.77
C LEU A 70 7.87 11.50 3.49
N LEU A 71 7.65 10.45 2.70
CA LEU A 71 8.71 9.53 2.29
C LEU A 71 9.83 10.24 1.52
N ALA A 72 9.51 11.19 0.63
CA ALA A 72 10.48 11.93 -0.15
C ALA A 72 11.44 12.80 0.71
N GLU A 73 11.01 13.18 1.90
CA GLU A 73 11.85 13.95 2.85
C GLU A 73 12.87 13.04 3.57
N TYR A 74 12.58 11.75 3.74
CA TYR A 74 13.39 10.84 4.56
C TYR A 74 14.14 9.75 3.77
N LEU A 75 13.58 9.27 2.65
CA LEU A 75 14.24 8.26 1.81
C LEU A 75 15.68 8.62 1.42
N PRO A 76 16.01 9.86 1.01
CA PRO A 76 17.37 10.23 0.61
C PRO A 76 18.41 9.99 1.70
N LYS A 77 18.03 10.11 2.95
CA LYS A 77 18.90 9.89 4.13
C LYS A 77 19.46 8.47 4.18
N TYR A 78 18.74 7.50 3.61
CA TYR A 78 19.06 6.08 3.65
C TYR A 78 19.50 5.52 2.30
N ILE A 79 19.63 6.38 1.28
CA ILE A 79 20.19 6.02 -0.02
C ILE A 79 21.59 6.63 -0.15
N ALA A 80 22.60 5.80 -0.38
CA ALA A 80 23.95 6.28 -0.61
C ALA A 80 23.97 7.26 -1.80
N GLY A 81 24.62 8.40 -1.64
CA GLY A 81 24.62 9.49 -2.61
C GLY A 81 23.46 10.50 -2.42
N SER A 82 22.57 10.26 -1.46
CA SER A 82 21.48 11.17 -1.05
C SER A 82 20.78 11.86 -2.23
N PRO A 83 20.11 11.09 -3.12
CA PRO A 83 19.46 11.63 -4.31
C PRO A 83 18.36 12.63 -3.94
N ASN A 84 18.12 13.61 -4.79
CA ASN A 84 16.91 14.42 -4.66
C ASN A 84 15.68 13.57 -4.99
N ILE A 85 14.55 13.76 -4.29
CA ILE A 85 13.27 13.11 -4.63
C ILE A 85 12.25 14.19 -4.94
N ILE A 86 11.67 14.13 -6.14
CA ILE A 86 10.60 15.04 -6.57
C ILE A 86 9.28 14.28 -6.68
N ILE A 87 8.20 14.96 -6.31
CA ILE A 87 6.84 14.44 -6.45
C ILE A 87 6.23 14.97 -7.73
N GLN A 88 5.72 14.05 -8.57
CA GLN A 88 4.98 14.36 -9.79
C GLN A 88 3.57 13.82 -9.67
N ASN A 89 2.58 14.69 -9.49
CA ASN A 89 1.19 14.31 -9.44
C ASN A 89 0.64 14.05 -10.86
N VAL A 90 0.14 12.82 -11.10
CA VAL A 90 -0.48 12.37 -12.35
C VAL A 90 -1.85 11.80 -12.04
N ALA A 91 -2.80 12.70 -11.80
CA ALA A 91 -4.17 12.34 -11.49
C ALA A 91 -4.94 11.90 -12.74
N GLY A 92 -5.91 11.01 -12.55
CA GLY A 92 -6.88 10.60 -13.58
C GLY A 92 -7.17 9.11 -13.58
N ALA A 93 -8.39 8.77 -14.00
CA ALA A 93 -8.93 7.41 -14.10
C ALA A 93 -8.63 6.55 -12.85
N ALA A 94 -8.82 7.10 -11.64
CA ALA A 94 -8.53 6.45 -10.37
C ALA A 94 -7.11 5.85 -10.32
N SER A 95 -6.09 6.65 -10.67
CA SER A 95 -4.66 6.30 -10.68
C SER A 95 -4.20 5.40 -11.86
N LEU A 96 -5.10 4.98 -12.76
CA LEU A 96 -4.75 4.15 -13.92
C LEU A 96 -3.70 4.82 -14.82
N ILE A 97 -3.82 6.14 -15.04
CA ILE A 97 -2.86 6.89 -15.87
C ILE A 97 -1.46 6.83 -15.26
N ALA A 98 -1.35 7.06 -13.95
CA ALA A 98 -0.08 6.99 -13.24
C ALA A 98 0.52 5.57 -13.26
N ALA A 99 -0.29 4.54 -13.04
CA ALA A 99 0.16 3.15 -13.09
C ALA A 99 0.71 2.77 -14.47
N ASN A 100 0.00 3.13 -15.55
CA ASN A 100 0.47 2.93 -16.92
C ASN A 100 1.79 3.67 -17.18
N GLN A 101 1.93 4.90 -16.70
CA GLN A 101 3.16 5.69 -16.86
C GLN A 101 4.34 5.05 -16.14
N VAL A 102 4.15 4.62 -14.88
CA VAL A 102 5.20 3.93 -14.11
C VAL A 102 5.59 2.62 -14.78
N TYR A 103 4.62 1.86 -15.26
CA TYR A 103 4.89 0.53 -15.80
C TYR A 103 5.48 0.54 -17.20
N SER A 104 4.86 1.31 -18.14
CA SER A 104 5.13 1.20 -19.56
C SER A 104 6.04 2.30 -20.11
N ILE A 105 6.21 3.42 -19.38
CA ILE A 105 6.95 4.60 -19.88
C ILE A 105 8.23 4.83 -19.08
N ALA A 106 8.19 4.63 -17.76
CA ALA A 106 9.34 4.87 -16.91
C ALA A 106 10.47 3.88 -17.21
N LYS A 107 11.71 4.37 -17.20
CA LYS A 107 12.89 3.50 -17.35
C LYS A 107 13.06 2.64 -16.09
N PRO A 108 13.43 1.35 -16.24
CA PRO A 108 13.67 0.48 -15.10
C PRO A 108 15.09 0.67 -14.52
N ASP A 109 15.48 1.90 -14.26
CA ASP A 109 16.82 2.26 -13.80
C ASP A 109 16.90 2.56 -12.28
N GLY A 110 15.75 2.49 -11.58
CA GLY A 110 15.66 2.81 -10.15
C GLY A 110 15.50 4.30 -9.84
N LEU A 111 15.27 5.16 -10.87
CA LEU A 111 15.05 6.60 -10.69
C LEU A 111 13.57 7.01 -10.80
N THR A 112 12.67 6.05 -10.99
CA THR A 112 11.22 6.29 -10.96
C THR A 112 10.53 5.37 -9.99
N LEU A 113 9.70 5.93 -9.12
CA LEU A 113 8.80 5.22 -8.21
C LEU A 113 7.36 5.63 -8.51
N GLY A 114 6.41 4.78 -8.17
CA GLY A 114 4.98 5.05 -8.28
C GLY A 114 4.27 4.90 -6.94
N ALA A 115 3.48 5.89 -6.57
CA ALA A 115 2.49 5.80 -5.49
C ALA A 115 1.11 5.70 -6.15
N ILE A 116 0.58 4.49 -6.26
CA ILE A 116 -0.60 4.14 -7.06
C ILE A 116 -1.72 3.59 -6.17
N TYR A 117 -2.95 3.56 -6.70
CA TYR A 117 -4.07 3.00 -5.94
C TYR A 117 -3.96 1.47 -5.83
N PRO A 118 -4.29 0.91 -4.66
CA PRO A 118 -4.12 -0.53 -4.40
C PRO A 118 -5.10 -1.42 -5.17
N ALA A 119 -6.25 -0.89 -5.60
CA ALA A 119 -7.32 -1.67 -6.26
C ALA A 119 -7.18 -1.73 -7.80
N LEU A 120 -6.08 -1.26 -8.37
CA LEU A 120 -5.85 -1.28 -9.82
C LEU A 120 -5.79 -2.69 -10.43
N TYR A 121 -5.56 -3.73 -9.61
CA TYR A 121 -5.70 -5.12 -10.08
C TYR A 121 -7.12 -5.47 -10.55
N PHE A 122 -8.16 -4.75 -10.09
CA PHE A 122 -9.52 -4.94 -10.61
C PHE A 122 -9.58 -4.68 -12.11
N ASP A 123 -9.02 -3.57 -12.58
CA ASP A 123 -9.01 -3.19 -14.00
C ASP A 123 -8.33 -4.28 -14.85
N GLN A 124 -7.23 -4.88 -14.36
CA GLN A 124 -6.56 -5.99 -15.05
C GLN A 124 -7.39 -7.28 -15.01
N LEU A 125 -7.96 -7.65 -13.87
CA LEU A 125 -8.80 -8.84 -13.74
C LEU A 125 -10.01 -8.81 -14.67
N VAL A 126 -10.64 -7.65 -14.82
CA VAL A 126 -11.78 -7.48 -15.74
C VAL A 126 -11.35 -7.24 -17.19
N LYS A 127 -10.04 -7.26 -17.48
CA LYS A 127 -9.43 -7.08 -18.80
C LYS A 127 -9.79 -5.73 -19.44
N ARG A 128 -9.76 -4.68 -18.67
CA ARG A 128 -10.00 -3.31 -19.13
C ARG A 128 -8.97 -2.91 -20.22
N PRO A 129 -9.39 -2.45 -21.40
CA PRO A 129 -8.48 -2.25 -22.53
C PRO A 129 -7.44 -1.13 -22.32
N GLU A 130 -7.70 -0.19 -21.41
CA GLU A 130 -6.77 0.89 -21.07
C GLU A 130 -5.63 0.45 -20.15
N VAL A 131 -5.68 -0.76 -19.57
CA VAL A 131 -4.60 -1.31 -18.72
C VAL A 131 -3.39 -1.65 -19.57
N LYS A 132 -2.23 -1.05 -19.23
CA LYS A 132 -0.94 -1.27 -19.90
C LYS A 132 0.13 -1.75 -18.91
N TYR A 133 -0.28 -2.40 -17.82
CA TYR A 133 0.59 -2.99 -16.81
C TYR A 133 0.20 -4.44 -16.53
N ASP A 134 1.14 -5.18 -15.97
CA ASP A 134 0.87 -6.44 -15.27
C ASP A 134 1.13 -6.24 -13.78
N TRP A 135 0.06 -6.37 -12.98
CA TRP A 135 0.09 -6.18 -11.53
C TRP A 135 1.09 -7.09 -10.82
N ASN A 136 1.27 -8.32 -11.34
CA ASN A 136 2.21 -9.29 -10.78
C ASN A 136 3.67 -8.89 -10.94
N THR A 137 4.00 -8.04 -11.91
CA THR A 137 5.38 -7.76 -12.29
C THR A 137 5.88 -6.39 -11.87
N PHE A 138 5.04 -5.56 -11.23
CA PHE A 138 5.54 -4.37 -10.55
C PHE A 138 6.60 -4.75 -9.51
N ALA A 139 7.66 -3.97 -9.43
CA ALA A 139 8.63 -4.12 -8.36
C ALA A 139 8.12 -3.42 -7.09
N TRP A 140 7.57 -4.21 -6.17
CA TRP A 140 7.02 -3.72 -4.91
C TRP A 140 8.11 -3.19 -3.99
N ILE A 141 7.91 -2.02 -3.40
CA ILE A 141 8.85 -1.39 -2.45
C ILE A 141 8.33 -1.51 -1.02
N GLY A 142 7.07 -1.19 -0.78
CA GLY A 142 6.41 -1.23 0.52
C GLY A 142 5.17 -0.36 0.53
N SER A 143 4.47 -0.35 1.67
CA SER A 143 3.34 0.54 1.94
C SER A 143 3.56 1.20 3.30
N PRO A 144 3.45 2.52 3.46
CA PRO A 144 3.62 3.17 4.76
C PRO A 144 2.46 2.93 5.72
N VAL A 145 1.31 2.46 5.21
CA VAL A 145 0.11 2.19 6.03
C VAL A 145 -0.85 1.27 5.30
N GLY A 146 -1.39 0.29 6.00
CA GLY A 146 -2.61 -0.43 5.63
C GLY A 146 -3.83 0.50 5.66
N SER A 147 -4.95 0.10 5.08
CA SER A 147 -6.03 1.06 4.93
C SER A 147 -7.42 0.44 4.96
N ASN A 148 -7.97 0.28 6.16
CA ASN A 148 -9.38 -0.01 6.31
C ASN A 148 -10.22 1.16 5.79
N HIS A 149 -11.41 0.83 5.27
CA HIS A 149 -12.33 1.79 4.68
C HIS A 149 -13.51 2.06 5.61
N MET A 150 -14.14 3.19 5.40
CA MET A 150 -15.41 3.54 6.03
C MET A 150 -16.27 4.34 5.06
N MET A 151 -17.54 4.52 5.37
CA MET A 151 -18.42 5.46 4.67
C MET A 151 -18.90 6.51 5.64
N TYR A 152 -18.73 7.77 5.28
CA TYR A 152 -19.46 8.85 5.93
C TYR A 152 -20.73 9.22 5.15
N MET A 153 -21.70 9.75 5.90
CA MET A 153 -22.96 10.30 5.41
C MET A 153 -23.21 11.65 6.08
N ARG A 154 -23.72 12.64 5.34
CA ARG A 154 -24.15 13.91 5.93
C ARG A 154 -25.21 13.69 6.99
N THR A 155 -25.11 14.42 8.11
CA THR A 155 -26.02 14.25 9.24
C THR A 155 -27.40 14.88 9.02
N ASP A 156 -27.51 15.80 8.08
CA ASP A 156 -28.76 16.45 7.66
C ASP A 156 -29.63 15.60 6.70
N THR A 157 -29.24 14.35 6.46
CA THR A 157 -29.95 13.36 5.64
C THR A 157 -30.78 12.41 6.52
N PRO A 158 -31.79 11.72 5.95
CA PRO A 158 -32.59 10.73 6.69
C PRO A 158 -31.81 9.43 7.01
N TYR A 159 -30.63 9.21 6.42
CA TYR A 159 -29.85 7.99 6.55
C TYR A 159 -28.95 8.05 7.80
N LYS A 160 -29.47 7.57 8.94
CA LYS A 160 -28.79 7.61 10.24
C LYS A 160 -27.90 6.37 10.48
N SER A 161 -28.23 5.27 9.82
CA SER A 161 -27.55 3.97 9.89
C SER A 161 -27.44 3.34 8.50
N ILE A 162 -26.69 2.24 8.39
CA ILE A 162 -26.62 1.46 7.14
C ILE A 162 -27.97 0.75 6.86
N GLU A 163 -28.74 0.46 7.90
CA GLU A 163 -30.09 -0.10 7.83
C GLU A 163 -31.06 0.87 7.16
N ASP A 164 -30.96 2.18 7.47
CA ASP A 164 -31.76 3.21 6.80
C ASP A 164 -31.47 3.30 5.31
N VAL A 165 -30.18 3.19 4.93
CA VAL A 165 -29.77 3.14 3.52
C VAL A 165 -30.34 1.90 2.83
N ARG A 166 -30.33 0.75 3.52
CA ARG A 166 -30.86 -0.51 2.99
C ARG A 166 -32.36 -0.46 2.76
N GLY A 167 -33.11 0.21 3.66
CA GLY A 167 -34.56 0.38 3.58
C GLY A 167 -35.01 1.59 2.75
N ALA A 168 -34.10 2.40 2.24
CA ALA A 168 -34.42 3.66 1.59
C ALA A 168 -35.17 3.48 0.25
N ALA A 169 -36.25 4.20 0.06
CA ALA A 169 -36.97 4.29 -1.22
C ALA A 169 -36.12 5.05 -2.26
N THR A 170 -35.38 6.07 -1.83
CA THR A 170 -34.47 6.86 -2.68
C THR A 170 -33.05 6.56 -2.25
N PRO A 171 -32.19 5.98 -3.11
CA PRO A 171 -30.78 5.76 -2.79
C PRO A 171 -30.01 7.06 -2.54
N PRO A 172 -29.14 7.13 -1.52
CA PRO A 172 -28.27 8.30 -1.33
C PRO A 172 -27.26 8.45 -2.44
N LYS A 173 -26.97 9.71 -2.83
CA LYS A 173 -25.93 10.05 -3.82
C LYS A 173 -24.57 10.04 -3.17
N CYS A 174 -23.67 9.16 -3.64
CA CYS A 174 -22.30 9.06 -3.17
C CYS A 174 -21.31 9.44 -4.27
N GLY A 175 -20.31 10.26 -3.93
CA GLY A 175 -19.30 10.72 -4.88
C GLY A 175 -18.05 9.83 -4.92
N THR A 176 -17.44 9.68 -6.11
CA THR A 176 -16.21 8.92 -6.30
C THR A 176 -15.42 9.37 -7.54
N SER A 177 -14.10 9.07 -7.55
CA SER A 177 -13.21 9.40 -8.68
C SER A 177 -13.26 8.38 -9.83
N GLY A 178 -13.69 7.15 -9.58
CA GLY A 178 -13.75 6.10 -10.61
C GLY A 178 -13.97 4.71 -10.03
N THR A 179 -14.03 3.70 -10.90
CA THR A 179 -14.44 2.33 -10.56
C THR A 179 -13.47 1.59 -9.63
N THR A 180 -12.18 1.91 -9.67
CA THR A 180 -11.14 1.36 -8.77
C THR A 180 -10.94 2.21 -7.51
N SER A 181 -11.73 3.26 -7.32
CA SER A 181 -11.76 4.04 -6.09
C SER A 181 -12.65 3.38 -5.04
N THR A 182 -12.26 3.47 -3.76
CA THR A 182 -13.04 3.00 -2.60
C THR A 182 -14.45 3.55 -2.57
N GLY A 183 -14.66 4.76 -3.07
CA GLY A 183 -15.98 5.39 -3.20
C GLY A 183 -16.90 4.66 -4.17
N TYR A 184 -16.38 3.80 -5.03
CA TYR A 184 -17.16 2.99 -5.97
C TYR A 184 -17.30 1.55 -5.50
N TYR A 185 -16.17 0.82 -5.40
CA TYR A 185 -16.22 -0.61 -5.22
C TYR A 185 -16.71 -1.06 -3.84
N ILE A 186 -16.51 -0.26 -2.79
CA ILE A 186 -17.03 -0.60 -1.45
C ILE A 186 -18.56 -0.46 -1.36
N PRO A 187 -19.19 0.65 -1.81
CA PRO A 187 -20.66 0.70 -1.91
C PRO A 187 -21.24 -0.44 -2.75
N LYS A 188 -20.63 -0.76 -3.90
CA LYS A 188 -21.05 -1.90 -4.74
C LYS A 188 -20.95 -3.24 -4.03
N LEU A 189 -19.90 -3.44 -3.25
CA LEU A 189 -19.79 -4.63 -2.41
C LEU A 189 -20.89 -4.69 -1.34
N LEU A 190 -21.25 -3.57 -0.73
CA LEU A 190 -22.35 -3.50 0.24
C LEU A 190 -23.73 -3.78 -0.43
N GLU A 191 -23.95 -3.27 -1.64
CA GLU A 191 -25.15 -3.59 -2.40
C GLU A 191 -25.31 -5.10 -2.58
N GLU A 192 -24.23 -5.77 -2.97
CA GLU A 192 -24.19 -7.23 -3.16
C GLU A 192 -24.27 -8.00 -1.83
N ALA A 193 -23.60 -7.50 -0.78
CA ALA A 193 -23.47 -8.21 0.48
C ALA A 193 -24.72 -8.13 1.37
N ILE A 194 -25.37 -6.98 1.45
CA ILE A 194 -26.45 -6.72 2.39
C ILE A 194 -27.67 -6.05 1.78
N GLY A 195 -27.70 -5.83 0.45
CA GLY A 195 -28.86 -5.31 -0.27
C GLY A 195 -29.11 -3.80 -0.08
N THR A 196 -28.06 -3.02 0.23
CA THR A 196 -28.13 -1.54 0.16
C THR A 196 -28.27 -1.08 -1.29
N LYS A 197 -28.59 0.19 -1.50
CA LYS A 197 -28.57 0.81 -2.82
C LYS A 197 -27.95 2.19 -2.72
N PHE A 198 -27.12 2.55 -3.69
CA PHE A 198 -26.46 3.86 -3.78
C PHE A 198 -26.56 4.40 -5.20
N GLU A 199 -26.81 5.70 -5.34
CA GLU A 199 -26.59 6.42 -6.59
C GLU A 199 -25.14 6.90 -6.61
N ILE A 200 -24.27 6.26 -7.39
CA ILE A 200 -22.83 6.56 -7.40
C ILE A 200 -22.53 7.57 -8.51
N VAL A 201 -22.08 8.76 -8.13
CA VAL A 201 -21.65 9.83 -9.04
C VAL A 201 -20.12 9.73 -9.22
N THR A 202 -19.69 9.40 -10.43
CA THR A 202 -18.28 9.27 -10.82
C THR A 202 -17.77 10.54 -11.50
N GLY A 203 -16.43 10.58 -11.77
CA GLY A 203 -15.84 11.66 -12.58
C GLY A 203 -15.11 12.75 -11.79
N TYR A 204 -15.13 12.71 -10.48
CA TYR A 204 -14.29 13.57 -9.65
C TYR A 204 -12.82 13.17 -9.84
N GLN A 205 -11.93 14.16 -9.98
CA GLN A 205 -10.51 13.85 -10.26
C GLN A 205 -9.74 13.38 -9.02
N ALA A 206 -10.20 13.78 -7.82
CA ALA A 206 -9.59 13.38 -6.55
C ALA A 206 -10.64 13.37 -5.42
N GLY A 207 -10.25 12.82 -4.27
CA GLY A 207 -11.08 12.78 -3.09
C GLY A 207 -11.49 14.16 -2.58
N GLN A 208 -10.64 15.16 -2.72
CA GLN A 208 -10.91 16.54 -2.33
C GLN A 208 -12.08 17.14 -3.14
N ASP A 209 -12.19 16.81 -4.42
CA ASP A 209 -13.30 17.28 -5.26
C ASP A 209 -14.64 16.69 -4.80
N VAL A 210 -14.62 15.41 -4.35
CA VAL A 210 -15.80 14.77 -3.73
C VAL A 210 -16.16 15.45 -2.41
N ASP A 211 -15.17 15.76 -1.56
CA ASP A 211 -15.42 16.43 -0.28
C ASP A 211 -16.08 17.80 -0.48
N LEU A 212 -15.61 18.56 -1.47
CA LEU A 212 -16.23 19.84 -1.84
C LEU A 212 -17.67 19.67 -2.35
N ALA A 213 -17.93 18.62 -3.15
CA ALA A 213 -19.29 18.29 -3.61
C ALA A 213 -20.21 17.90 -2.45
N VAL A 214 -19.68 17.20 -1.43
CA VAL A 214 -20.43 16.91 -0.20
C VAL A 214 -20.75 18.18 0.58
N GLU A 215 -19.82 19.12 0.70
CA GLU A 215 -20.09 20.40 1.37
C GLU A 215 -21.20 21.20 0.66
N ARG A 216 -21.22 21.16 -0.68
CA ARG A 216 -22.24 21.82 -1.51
C ARG A 216 -23.58 21.08 -1.55
N GLY A 217 -23.63 19.83 -1.05
CA GLY A 217 -24.82 18.99 -1.10
C GLY A 217 -25.12 18.36 -2.46
N GLU A 218 -24.16 18.38 -3.38
CA GLU A 218 -24.26 17.70 -4.70
C GLU A 218 -24.30 16.18 -4.51
N VAL A 219 -23.52 15.67 -3.56
CA VAL A 219 -23.55 14.30 -3.05
C VAL A 219 -23.59 14.32 -1.53
N VAL A 220 -24.05 13.25 -0.90
CA VAL A 220 -24.27 13.22 0.56
C VAL A 220 -23.40 12.19 1.29
N CYS A 221 -22.71 11.33 0.56
CA CYS A 221 -21.89 10.26 1.11
C CYS A 221 -20.64 9.98 0.27
N ARG A 222 -19.67 9.38 0.94
CA ARG A 222 -18.44 8.88 0.33
C ARG A 222 -17.90 7.71 1.14
N SER A 223 -17.43 6.66 0.45
CA SER A 223 -16.61 5.65 1.07
C SER A 223 -15.14 5.92 0.75
N PHE A 224 -14.28 5.83 1.77
CA PHE A 224 -12.83 6.01 1.65
C PHE A 224 -12.12 5.50 2.91
N THR A 225 -10.81 5.75 3.05
CA THR A 225 -10.01 5.15 4.11
C THR A 225 -10.20 5.84 5.46
N ILE A 226 -10.22 5.07 6.55
CA ILE A 226 -10.31 5.58 7.93
C ILE A 226 -9.12 6.51 8.22
N THR A 227 -7.93 6.15 7.76
CA THR A 227 -6.73 6.98 7.92
C THR A 227 -6.90 8.38 7.30
N ALA A 228 -7.50 8.48 6.11
CA ALA A 228 -7.77 9.76 5.47
C ALA A 228 -8.75 10.62 6.28
N PHE A 229 -9.79 10.01 6.87
CA PHE A 229 -10.77 10.70 7.70
C PHE A 229 -10.16 11.31 8.97
N HIS A 230 -9.02 10.78 9.41
CA HIS A 230 -8.30 11.27 10.59
C HIS A 230 -7.06 12.10 10.27
N ALA A 231 -6.68 12.25 8.98
CA ALA A 231 -5.41 12.85 8.58
C ALA A 231 -5.46 14.37 8.28
N ARG A 232 -6.59 14.93 7.85
CA ARG A 232 -6.62 16.28 7.30
C ARG A 232 -7.98 16.99 7.39
N GLU A 233 -8.01 18.26 7.04
CA GLU A 233 -9.24 18.98 6.71
C GLU A 233 -9.84 18.46 5.37
N PRO A 234 -11.16 18.54 5.18
CA PRO A 234 -12.16 19.19 6.07
C PRO A 234 -12.64 18.29 7.23
N TYR A 235 -12.12 17.08 7.37
CA TYR A 235 -12.69 16.07 8.29
C TYR A 235 -12.53 16.43 9.77
N PHE A 236 -11.47 17.15 10.16
CA PHE A 236 -11.33 17.64 11.52
C PHE A 236 -12.47 18.58 11.89
N SER A 237 -12.75 19.57 11.03
CA SER A 237 -13.85 20.52 11.19
C SER A 237 -15.21 19.83 11.10
N TRP A 238 -15.39 18.87 10.18
CA TRP A 238 -16.63 18.13 10.02
C TRP A 238 -16.98 17.28 11.25
N ARG A 239 -16.00 16.59 11.83
CA ARG A 239 -16.20 15.83 13.07
C ARG A 239 -16.56 16.75 14.23
N LYS A 240 -15.86 17.89 14.38
CA LYS A 240 -16.10 18.86 15.46
C LYS A 240 -17.54 19.43 15.42
N ARG A 241 -18.10 19.67 14.23
CA ARG A 241 -19.45 20.20 14.04
C ARG A 241 -20.52 19.14 13.74
N ASN A 242 -20.18 17.86 13.87
CA ASN A 242 -21.07 16.74 13.54
C ASN A 242 -21.69 16.85 12.13
N PHE A 243 -20.94 17.30 11.15
CA PHE A 243 -21.42 17.49 9.77
C PHE A 243 -21.67 16.15 9.06
N VAL A 244 -20.87 15.12 9.42
CA VAL A 244 -21.02 13.76 8.90
C VAL A 244 -21.01 12.74 10.03
N ARG A 245 -21.63 11.59 9.78
CA ARG A 245 -21.60 10.39 10.62
C ARG A 245 -20.99 9.23 9.83
N VAL A 246 -20.37 8.27 10.49
CA VAL A 246 -19.86 7.05 9.87
C VAL A 246 -20.88 5.94 9.98
N LEU A 247 -21.22 5.26 8.86
CA LEU A 247 -22.28 4.26 8.82
C LEU A 247 -21.76 2.82 8.95
N TYR A 248 -20.59 2.54 8.42
CA TYR A 248 -19.91 1.24 8.52
C TYR A 248 -18.42 1.42 8.31
N GLN A 249 -17.67 0.37 8.62
CA GLN A 249 -16.23 0.26 8.37
C GLN A 249 -15.86 -1.12 7.82
N THR A 250 -14.70 -1.23 7.16
CA THR A 250 -14.09 -2.51 6.81
C THR A 250 -13.07 -2.92 7.87
N GLY A 251 -12.45 -4.09 7.68
CA GLY A 251 -11.50 -4.69 8.61
C GLY A 251 -12.11 -5.83 9.42
N ASN A 252 -11.25 -6.69 9.94
CA ASN A 252 -11.64 -7.86 10.74
C ASN A 252 -12.05 -7.47 12.18
N LYS A 253 -11.68 -6.26 12.59
CA LYS A 253 -12.00 -5.67 13.90
C LYS A 253 -12.41 -4.22 13.71
N ARG A 254 -13.21 -3.70 14.63
CA ARG A 254 -13.55 -2.27 14.66
C ARG A 254 -12.31 -1.44 14.98
N ASP A 255 -12.11 -0.35 14.23
CA ASP A 255 -11.11 0.67 14.54
C ASP A 255 -11.38 1.28 15.92
N ALA A 256 -10.33 1.50 16.71
CA ALA A 256 -10.45 2.05 18.06
C ALA A 256 -11.11 3.43 18.10
N ARG A 257 -11.10 4.17 17.00
CA ARG A 257 -11.72 5.48 16.83
C ARG A 257 -13.19 5.40 16.39
N LEU A 258 -13.66 4.21 15.96
CA LEU A 258 -14.99 3.94 15.40
C LEU A 258 -15.67 2.76 16.09
N LYS A 259 -15.58 2.68 17.44
CA LYS A 259 -16.00 1.52 18.26
C LYS A 259 -17.49 1.17 18.09
N ASP A 260 -18.34 2.17 17.84
CA ASP A 260 -19.79 1.98 17.73
C ASP A 260 -20.24 1.70 16.28
N VAL A 261 -19.31 1.73 15.31
CA VAL A 261 -19.61 1.55 13.89
C VAL A 261 -19.39 0.07 13.53
N PRO A 262 -20.38 -0.62 12.93
CA PRO A 262 -20.24 -2.02 12.58
C PRO A 262 -19.21 -2.23 11.46
N THR A 263 -18.49 -3.37 11.51
CA THR A 263 -17.65 -3.78 10.39
C THR A 263 -18.49 -4.41 9.27
N MET A 264 -17.93 -4.43 8.06
CA MET A 264 -18.57 -5.10 6.93
C MET A 264 -18.82 -6.59 7.20
N PHE A 265 -17.89 -7.27 7.88
CA PHE A 265 -18.06 -8.69 8.25
C PHE A 265 -19.15 -8.89 9.29
N GLU A 266 -19.27 -8.02 10.30
CA GLU A 266 -20.40 -8.03 11.25
C GLU A 266 -21.74 -7.83 10.55
N LEU A 267 -21.79 -6.96 9.54
CA LEU A 267 -22.99 -6.77 8.71
C LEU A 267 -23.29 -8.00 7.87
N MET A 268 -22.28 -8.61 7.23
CA MET A 268 -22.44 -9.86 6.47
C MET A 268 -22.96 -11.00 7.36
N ASP A 269 -22.50 -11.11 8.60
CA ASP A 269 -22.99 -12.11 9.55
C ASP A 269 -24.45 -11.85 9.92
N ARG A 270 -24.79 -10.60 10.25
CA ARG A 270 -26.14 -10.16 10.59
C ARG A 270 -27.14 -10.46 9.48
N TYR A 271 -26.76 -10.21 8.24
CA TYR A 271 -27.62 -10.40 7.06
C TYR A 271 -27.43 -11.77 6.38
N LYS A 272 -26.67 -12.70 6.97
CA LYS A 272 -26.43 -14.05 6.48
C LYS A 272 -25.98 -14.06 5.01
N THR A 273 -25.02 -13.19 4.68
CA THR A 273 -24.45 -13.07 3.35
C THR A 273 -23.88 -14.41 2.89
N SER A 274 -24.20 -14.81 1.65
CA SER A 274 -23.80 -16.10 1.07
C SER A 274 -22.27 -16.23 0.90
N GLU A 275 -21.76 -17.46 0.97
CA GLU A 275 -20.32 -17.73 0.84
C GLU A 275 -19.69 -17.21 -0.47
N PRO A 276 -20.35 -17.30 -1.65
CA PRO A 276 -19.79 -16.71 -2.87
C PRO A 276 -19.58 -15.18 -2.77
N VAL A 277 -20.45 -14.47 -2.07
CA VAL A 277 -20.30 -13.01 -1.85
C VAL A 277 -19.19 -12.74 -0.83
N ARG A 278 -19.05 -13.58 0.19
CA ARG A 278 -17.94 -13.48 1.16
C ARG A 278 -16.58 -13.70 0.49
N LYS A 279 -16.47 -14.64 -0.46
CA LYS A 279 -15.26 -14.82 -1.27
C LYS A 279 -14.95 -13.59 -2.12
N LEU A 280 -15.97 -13.01 -2.78
CA LEU A 280 -15.81 -11.75 -3.50
C LEU A 280 -15.33 -10.63 -2.59
N ALA A 281 -15.91 -10.51 -1.37
CA ALA A 281 -15.51 -9.50 -0.41
C ALA A 281 -14.03 -9.63 -0.02
N LYS A 282 -13.55 -10.85 0.23
CA LYS A 282 -12.13 -11.09 0.54
C LYS A 282 -11.23 -10.57 -0.58
N VAL A 283 -11.52 -10.89 -1.84
CA VAL A 283 -10.76 -10.42 -3.00
C VAL A 283 -10.78 -8.89 -3.08
N ILE A 284 -11.94 -8.26 -2.94
CA ILE A 284 -12.06 -6.80 -3.01
C ILE A 284 -11.31 -6.12 -1.86
N LEU A 285 -11.30 -6.71 -0.68
CA LEU A 285 -10.67 -6.13 0.51
C LEU A 285 -9.14 -6.31 0.58
N ILE A 286 -8.52 -7.16 -0.29
CA ILE A 286 -7.05 -7.18 -0.46
C ILE A 286 -6.50 -5.78 -0.71
N ALA A 287 -7.23 -4.92 -1.40
CA ALA A 287 -6.85 -3.53 -1.60
C ALA A 287 -6.63 -2.76 -0.28
N SER A 288 -7.31 -3.15 0.80
CA SER A 288 -7.10 -2.56 2.14
C SER A 288 -5.75 -2.95 2.73
N ASP A 289 -5.36 -4.21 2.53
CA ASP A 289 -4.11 -4.76 3.06
C ASP A 289 -2.90 -4.26 2.24
N LEU A 290 -3.07 -4.09 0.92
CA LEU A 290 -2.07 -3.41 0.07
C LEU A 290 -1.86 -1.93 0.46
N GLY A 291 -2.85 -1.30 1.04
CA GLY A 291 -2.77 0.02 1.66
C GLY A 291 -2.46 1.16 0.69
N ARG A 292 -1.28 1.75 0.80
CA ARG A 292 -0.76 2.82 -0.07
C ARG A 292 0.56 2.41 -0.71
N PRO A 293 0.49 1.49 -1.69
CA PRO A 293 1.70 0.86 -2.20
C PRO A 293 2.59 1.86 -2.94
N ILE A 294 3.89 1.71 -2.67
CA ILE A 294 4.96 2.28 -3.46
C ILE A 294 5.54 1.15 -4.31
N VAL A 295 5.63 1.38 -5.61
CA VAL A 295 6.13 0.44 -6.60
C VAL A 295 7.21 1.09 -7.47
N ALA A 296 7.99 0.26 -8.16
CA ALA A 296 8.86 0.68 -9.25
C ALA A 296 8.48 -0.07 -10.53
N PRO A 297 8.91 0.39 -11.73
CA PRO A 297 8.70 -0.34 -12.96
C PRO A 297 9.32 -1.75 -12.90
N PRO A 298 8.81 -2.72 -13.68
CA PRO A 298 9.43 -4.03 -13.77
C PRO A 298 10.82 -3.94 -14.39
N GLY A 299 11.75 -4.83 -13.96
CA GLY A 299 13.09 -4.89 -14.54
C GLY A 299 14.12 -3.93 -13.93
N VAL A 300 13.80 -3.23 -12.85
CA VAL A 300 14.82 -2.49 -12.07
C VAL A 300 15.90 -3.46 -11.60
N PRO A 301 17.20 -3.12 -11.77
CA PRO A 301 18.32 -3.96 -11.31
C PRO A 301 18.16 -4.37 -9.84
N PRO A 302 18.37 -5.65 -9.50
CA PRO A 302 18.12 -6.16 -8.14
C PRO A 302 18.85 -5.41 -7.03
N ASP A 303 20.07 -4.95 -7.31
CA ASP A 303 20.89 -4.16 -6.41
C ASP A 303 20.27 -2.81 -6.08
N ARG A 304 19.77 -2.10 -7.09
CA ARG A 304 19.08 -0.81 -6.92
C ARG A 304 17.74 -0.97 -6.21
N LEU A 305 17.02 -2.04 -6.57
CA LEU A 305 15.76 -2.37 -5.92
C LEU A 305 15.95 -2.66 -4.43
N LYS A 306 17.01 -3.40 -4.09
CA LYS A 306 17.41 -3.66 -2.70
C LYS A 306 17.69 -2.36 -1.93
N ILE A 307 18.46 -1.44 -2.53
CA ILE A 307 18.77 -0.15 -1.90
C ILE A 307 17.48 0.63 -1.59
N ILE A 308 16.53 0.71 -2.54
CA ILE A 308 15.28 1.45 -2.35
C ILE A 308 14.40 0.79 -1.28
N ARG A 309 14.29 -0.54 -1.27
CA ARG A 309 13.55 -1.32 -0.27
C ARG A 309 14.11 -1.15 1.14
N GLU A 310 15.43 -1.22 1.29
CA GLU A 310 16.10 -0.98 2.56
C GLU A 310 15.92 0.47 3.03
N ALA A 311 16.04 1.43 2.11
CA ALA A 311 15.80 2.84 2.42
C ALA A 311 14.36 3.10 2.87
N PHE A 312 13.37 2.48 2.22
CA PHE A 312 11.98 2.53 2.63
C PHE A 312 11.81 1.99 4.06
N ASN A 313 12.29 0.78 4.33
CA ASN A 313 12.16 0.16 5.65
C ASN A 313 12.83 1.00 6.76
N LYS A 314 14.01 1.56 6.49
CA LYS A 314 14.70 2.46 7.42
C LYS A 314 13.93 3.76 7.63
N SER A 315 13.35 4.33 6.56
CA SER A 315 12.60 5.59 6.63
C SER A 315 11.34 5.46 7.48
N VAL A 316 10.52 4.43 7.25
CA VAL A 316 9.25 4.26 7.99
C VAL A 316 9.44 3.87 9.46
N ASN A 317 10.64 3.46 9.85
CA ASN A 317 11.04 3.16 11.23
C ASN A 317 11.94 4.26 11.85
N ASP A 318 12.26 5.33 11.12
CA ASP A 318 13.03 6.46 11.64
C ASP A 318 12.22 7.22 12.69
N PRO A 319 12.72 7.41 13.92
CA PRO A 319 12.00 8.16 14.95
C PRO A 319 11.60 9.58 14.51
N ALA A 320 12.41 10.25 13.70
CA ALA A 320 12.09 11.58 13.19
C ALA A 320 10.97 11.53 12.13
N PHE A 321 10.93 10.48 11.28
CA PHE A 321 9.82 10.23 10.36
C PHE A 321 8.51 9.97 11.12
N LEU A 322 8.55 9.13 12.16
CA LEU A 322 7.39 8.81 12.98
C LEU A 322 6.86 10.04 13.72
N ALA A 323 7.74 10.86 14.30
CA ALA A 323 7.36 12.10 14.96
C ALA A 323 6.74 13.12 13.97
N GLU A 324 7.28 13.22 12.76
CA GLU A 324 6.73 14.10 11.72
C GLU A 324 5.39 13.56 11.19
N ALA A 325 5.25 12.24 11.03
CA ALA A 325 3.99 11.61 10.68
C ALA A 325 2.91 11.92 11.74
N GLU A 326 3.23 11.77 13.02
CA GLU A 326 2.33 12.11 14.14
C GLU A 326 1.94 13.59 14.12
N ARG A 327 2.90 14.49 13.92
CA ARG A 327 2.65 15.93 13.80
C ARG A 327 1.69 16.25 12.64
N ARG A 328 1.83 15.53 11.49
CA ARG A 328 0.94 15.64 10.33
C ARG A 328 -0.34 14.80 10.47
N LYS A 329 -0.52 14.09 11.59
CA LYS A 329 -1.64 13.17 11.85
C LYS A 329 -1.76 12.07 10.80
N LEU A 330 -0.63 11.59 10.29
CA LEU A 330 -0.51 10.46 9.40
C LEU A 330 -0.24 9.20 10.23
N GLU A 331 -1.11 8.23 10.12
CA GLU A 331 -0.93 6.92 10.74
C GLU A 331 0.13 6.14 9.98
N ILE A 332 1.06 5.51 10.70
CA ILE A 332 2.11 4.66 10.13
C ILE A 332 1.92 3.24 10.66
N ASP A 333 1.66 2.32 9.76
CA ASP A 333 1.55 0.88 9.98
C ASP A 333 2.09 0.20 8.71
N PRO A 334 3.42 0.13 8.58
CA PRO A 334 4.06 -0.17 7.31
C PRO A 334 4.00 -1.67 7.00
N SER A 335 3.82 -1.98 5.71
CA SER A 335 4.07 -3.30 5.14
C SER A 335 5.28 -3.26 4.21
N THR A 336 6.09 -4.29 4.29
CA THR A 336 7.27 -4.47 3.45
C THR A 336 6.90 -5.06 2.09
N TRP A 337 7.83 -5.01 1.13
CA TRP A 337 7.60 -5.53 -0.21
C TRP A 337 7.29 -7.04 -0.24
N ASP A 338 7.92 -7.82 0.66
CA ASP A 338 7.74 -9.27 0.79
C ASP A 338 6.42 -9.66 1.46
N GLU A 339 5.76 -8.72 2.15
CA GLU A 339 4.39 -8.86 2.62
C GLU A 339 3.37 -8.48 1.51
N LEU A 340 3.68 -7.45 0.69
CA LEU A 340 2.76 -6.97 -0.35
C LEU A 340 2.73 -7.84 -1.61
N GLU A 341 3.88 -8.38 -2.02
CA GLU A 341 3.99 -9.17 -3.25
C GLU A 341 3.12 -10.45 -3.23
N PRO A 342 3.04 -11.23 -2.13
CA PRO A 342 2.10 -12.33 -2.01
C PRO A 342 0.63 -11.89 -2.13
N LEU A 343 0.24 -10.77 -1.52
CA LEU A 343 -1.13 -10.23 -1.63
C LEU A 343 -1.47 -9.83 -3.08
N ALA A 344 -0.51 -9.23 -3.78
CA ALA A 344 -0.68 -8.89 -5.19
C ALA A 344 -0.88 -10.14 -6.06
N LYS A 345 -0.10 -11.20 -5.81
CA LYS A 345 -0.24 -12.50 -6.48
C LYS A 345 -1.56 -13.19 -6.15
N GLU A 346 -1.99 -13.15 -4.88
CA GLU A 346 -3.28 -13.67 -4.43
C GLU A 346 -4.43 -12.96 -5.15
N ALA A 347 -4.39 -11.63 -5.24
CA ALA A 347 -5.37 -10.85 -5.97
C ALA A 347 -5.49 -11.31 -7.43
N MET A 348 -4.36 -11.50 -8.11
CA MET A 348 -4.34 -11.93 -9.52
C MET A 348 -4.66 -13.40 -9.74
N ALA A 349 -4.55 -14.25 -8.70
CA ALA A 349 -4.97 -15.65 -8.72
C ALA A 349 -6.48 -15.85 -8.49
N THR A 350 -7.26 -14.77 -8.50
CA THR A 350 -8.71 -14.79 -8.30
C THR A 350 -9.37 -15.72 -9.32
N PRO A 351 -10.19 -16.70 -8.88
CA PRO A 351 -10.87 -17.64 -9.78
C PRO A 351 -11.80 -16.93 -10.78
N PRO A 352 -11.94 -17.46 -12.02
CA PRO A 352 -12.75 -16.84 -13.07
C PRO A 352 -14.19 -16.54 -12.65
N GLU A 353 -14.83 -17.42 -11.89
CA GLU A 353 -16.20 -17.24 -11.40
C GLU A 353 -16.33 -16.06 -10.43
N VAL A 354 -15.29 -15.80 -9.61
CA VAL A 354 -15.26 -14.63 -8.73
C VAL A 354 -15.01 -13.36 -9.55
N VAL A 355 -14.17 -13.41 -10.59
CA VAL A 355 -13.93 -12.30 -11.52
C VAL A 355 -15.21 -11.94 -12.27
N GLU A 356 -15.97 -12.93 -12.80
CA GLU A 356 -17.24 -12.65 -13.48
C GLU A 356 -18.28 -12.04 -12.52
N ARG A 357 -18.32 -12.51 -11.26
CA ARG A 357 -19.16 -11.88 -10.25
C ARG A 357 -18.72 -10.45 -9.95
N MET A 358 -17.41 -10.21 -9.86
CA MET A 358 -16.85 -8.88 -9.66
C MET A 358 -17.22 -7.93 -10.80
N LYS A 359 -17.11 -8.36 -12.07
CA LYS A 359 -17.57 -7.59 -13.24
C LYS A 359 -19.03 -7.19 -13.11
N LYS A 360 -19.89 -8.16 -12.80
CA LYS A 360 -21.33 -7.90 -12.63
C LYS A 360 -21.60 -6.88 -11.51
N VAL A 361 -20.95 -7.05 -10.35
CA VAL A 361 -21.14 -6.18 -9.16
C VAL A 361 -20.60 -4.78 -9.41
N LEU A 362 -19.44 -4.68 -10.06
CA LEU A 362 -18.79 -3.40 -10.32
C LEU A 362 -19.30 -2.72 -11.61
N GLY A 363 -20.14 -3.39 -12.41
CA GLY A 363 -20.66 -2.85 -13.66
C GLY A 363 -19.57 -2.66 -14.72
N MET A 364 -18.61 -3.58 -14.77
CA MET A 364 -17.46 -3.54 -15.66
C MET A 364 -17.58 -4.55 -16.81
#